data_e4c4933b3299ebd78623f1815b5ebbe2
#
_entry.id   e4c4933b3299ebd78623f1815b5ebbe2
#
_cell.length_a   1.000
_cell.length_b   1.000
_cell.length_c   1.000
_cell.angle_alpha   90.00
_cell.angle_beta   90.00
_cell.angle_gamma   90.00
#
_symmetry.space_group_name_H-M   'P 1'
#
loop_
_entity.id
_entity.type
_entity.pdbx_description
1 polymer ?
#
loop_
_entity_poly.entity_id
_entity_poly.type
_entity_poly.pdbx_seq_one_letter_code
_entity_poly.pdbx_strand_id
1 'polypeptide(L)'
;MGKLAILFVVAFSGAALITGLTSGDARVSAYDNAIRYYESTVVHDIALAGANMTANYLFLHPPEVNGNTWFDGYTTPVSFNGGSFVTRLDSGLVDPFTGEKRLRLRSTATYGDSSYTVMAIMGPSRFSKFAVYAGVSASAGAYWETGDSALGPVHSQGQLKTIGSPYFGGKASCKDGVVYHAGATPIFNAGLETGVSIPMNRNYRRVEDAASSGGRHFTGNDDLWLTFAGDSVRYRRVSGDPDTTAYLPTFAPNGVIALGGHHTGNVYVQGVVHGRYTIGSMDSTAGSRGKVIVTGNLTYQNDPRIDPHSTDMLGIVAYNDVVIADNGAPSFDVTASMFSYTGGIRVENYNSRPPGNLNTYGGWIVEQIHPTSNGVPLGLPGSKGYKAVIRYDERFRYSSPPFFPGTNAYEILAWYE
;
A
#
# COMPACT_ATOMS: atom_id res chain seq x y z
N MET A 1 -83.50 -36.43 -11.27
CA MET A 1 -82.52 -35.66 -10.52
C MET A 1 -81.17 -36.39 -10.31
N GLY A 2 -81.06 -37.72 -10.45
CA GLY A 2 -79.79 -38.45 -10.17
C GLY A 2 -78.64 -38.26 -11.14
N LYS A 3 -78.88 -38.02 -12.44
CA LYS A 3 -77.77 -37.89 -13.42
C LYS A 3 -76.95 -36.61 -13.28
N LEU A 4 -77.56 -35.50 -12.86
CA LEU A 4 -76.89 -34.23 -12.64
C LEU A 4 -75.97 -34.26 -11.39
N ALA A 5 -76.40 -34.91 -10.32
CA ALA A 5 -75.68 -35.10 -9.09
C ALA A 5 -74.40 -35.94 -9.31
N ILE A 6 -74.48 -37.00 -10.11
CA ILE A 6 -73.37 -37.86 -10.47
C ILE A 6 -72.34 -37.07 -11.30
N LEU A 7 -72.78 -36.22 -12.24
CA LEU A 7 -71.93 -35.37 -13.06
C LEU A 7 -71.17 -34.33 -12.20
N PHE A 8 -71.82 -33.73 -11.20
CA PHE A 8 -71.23 -32.81 -10.25
C PHE A 8 -70.16 -33.49 -9.36
N VAL A 9 -70.45 -34.71 -8.86
CA VAL A 9 -69.54 -35.47 -8.05
C VAL A 9 -68.27 -35.84 -8.85
N VAL A 10 -68.44 -36.31 -10.10
CA VAL A 10 -67.29 -36.64 -10.97
C VAL A 10 -66.49 -35.41 -11.33
N ALA A 11 -67.15 -34.29 -11.67
CA ALA A 11 -66.45 -33.03 -11.95
C ALA A 11 -65.68 -32.49 -10.74
N PHE A 12 -66.31 -32.55 -9.54
CA PHE A 12 -65.66 -32.08 -8.31
C PHE A 12 -64.53 -33.01 -7.89
N SER A 13 -64.66 -34.31 -8.04
CA SER A 13 -63.61 -35.29 -7.78
C SER A 13 -62.44 -35.14 -8.76
N GLY A 14 -62.76 -34.90 -10.05
CA GLY A 14 -61.72 -34.60 -11.06
C GLY A 14 -61.00 -33.32 -10.78
N ALA A 15 -61.72 -32.25 -10.43
CA ALA A 15 -61.08 -30.98 -10.04
C ALA A 15 -60.19 -31.11 -8.77
N ALA A 16 -60.65 -31.83 -7.75
CA ALA A 16 -59.89 -32.10 -6.53
C ALA A 16 -58.66 -32.95 -6.81
N LEU A 17 -58.75 -33.93 -7.72
CA LEU A 17 -57.58 -34.74 -8.12
C LEU A 17 -56.54 -33.89 -8.86
N ILE A 18 -56.95 -33.07 -9.82
CA ILE A 18 -56.08 -32.16 -10.56
C ILE A 18 -55.45 -31.16 -9.61
N THR A 19 -56.17 -30.56 -8.69
CA THR A 19 -55.65 -29.63 -7.69
C THR A 19 -54.70 -30.33 -6.74
N GLY A 20 -54.98 -31.57 -6.37
CA GLY A 20 -54.09 -32.40 -5.54
C GLY A 20 -52.77 -32.73 -6.24
N LEU A 21 -52.83 -33.13 -7.52
CA LEU A 21 -51.64 -33.43 -8.32
C LEU A 21 -50.81 -32.17 -8.56
N THR A 22 -51.39 -31.05 -8.98
CA THR A 22 -50.66 -29.79 -9.21
C THR A 22 -50.09 -29.23 -7.93
N SER A 23 -50.75 -29.38 -6.78
CA SER A 23 -50.20 -29.00 -5.47
C SER A 23 -49.05 -29.92 -5.05
N GLY A 24 -49.13 -31.22 -5.41
CA GLY A 24 -48.05 -32.17 -5.21
C GLY A 24 -46.77 -31.79 -5.99
N ASP A 25 -46.95 -31.57 -7.30
CA ASP A 25 -45.83 -31.17 -8.18
C ASP A 25 -45.23 -29.83 -7.76
N ALA A 26 -46.05 -28.86 -7.34
CA ALA A 26 -45.56 -27.57 -6.83
C ALA A 26 -44.73 -27.73 -5.52
N ARG A 27 -45.13 -28.64 -4.63
CA ARG A 27 -44.39 -28.94 -3.40
C ARG A 27 -43.04 -29.63 -3.69
N VAL A 28 -43.04 -30.60 -4.60
CA VAL A 28 -41.81 -31.29 -5.03
C VAL A 28 -40.85 -30.28 -5.66
N SER A 29 -41.36 -29.45 -6.60
CA SER A 29 -40.53 -28.39 -7.22
C SER A 29 -40.02 -27.39 -6.22
N ALA A 30 -40.79 -27.00 -5.21
CA ALA A 30 -40.35 -26.09 -4.16
C ALA A 30 -39.24 -26.73 -3.29
N TYR A 31 -39.38 -28.02 -3.00
CA TYR A 31 -38.39 -28.79 -2.24
C TYR A 31 -37.07 -28.94 -3.02
N ASP A 32 -37.18 -29.30 -4.29
CA ASP A 32 -35.98 -29.40 -5.18
C ASP A 32 -35.28 -28.05 -5.33
N ASN A 33 -36.04 -26.97 -5.47
CA ASN A 33 -35.45 -25.62 -5.52
C ASN A 33 -34.74 -25.24 -4.21
N ALA A 34 -35.34 -25.60 -3.07
CA ALA A 34 -34.74 -25.37 -1.77
C ALA A 34 -33.42 -26.15 -1.59
N ILE A 35 -33.38 -27.42 -2.03
CA ILE A 35 -32.18 -28.25 -2.01
C ILE A 35 -31.12 -27.65 -2.91
N ARG A 36 -31.42 -27.30 -4.16
CA ARG A 36 -30.49 -26.67 -5.09
C ARG A 36 -29.95 -25.35 -4.57
N TYR A 37 -30.79 -24.53 -3.95
CA TYR A 37 -30.33 -23.28 -3.33
C TYR A 37 -29.38 -23.55 -2.18
N TYR A 38 -29.71 -24.52 -1.32
CA TYR A 38 -28.84 -24.93 -0.22
C TYR A 38 -27.48 -25.45 -0.74
N GLU A 39 -27.46 -26.35 -1.72
CA GLU A 39 -26.22 -26.88 -2.32
C GLU A 39 -25.41 -25.78 -2.98
N SER A 40 -26.05 -24.85 -3.71
CA SER A 40 -25.41 -23.70 -4.33
C SER A 40 -24.76 -22.79 -3.30
N THR A 41 -25.40 -22.53 -2.17
CA THR A 41 -24.86 -21.72 -1.09
C THR A 41 -23.67 -22.42 -0.42
N VAL A 42 -23.81 -23.70 -0.10
CA VAL A 42 -22.74 -24.47 0.54
C VAL A 42 -21.51 -24.59 -0.36
N VAL A 43 -21.68 -24.90 -1.65
CA VAL A 43 -20.54 -25.01 -2.58
C VAL A 43 -19.85 -23.66 -2.81
N HIS A 44 -20.61 -22.57 -2.82
CA HIS A 44 -20.07 -21.21 -2.87
C HIS A 44 -19.21 -20.92 -1.62
N ASP A 45 -19.72 -21.20 -0.42
CA ASP A 45 -19.00 -20.98 0.84
C ASP A 45 -17.73 -21.83 0.93
N ILE A 46 -17.75 -23.06 0.42
CA ILE A 46 -16.56 -23.92 0.34
C ILE A 46 -15.53 -23.31 -0.62
N ALA A 47 -15.95 -22.77 -1.77
CA ALA A 47 -15.05 -22.11 -2.71
C ALA A 47 -14.41 -20.86 -2.10
N LEU A 48 -15.20 -20.05 -1.38
CA LEU A 48 -14.71 -18.89 -0.62
C LEU A 48 -13.72 -19.30 0.46
N ALA A 49 -14.01 -20.34 1.22
CA ALA A 49 -13.10 -20.85 2.24
C ALA A 49 -11.76 -21.28 1.64
N GLY A 50 -11.76 -22.00 0.52
CA GLY A 50 -10.56 -22.40 -0.19
C GLY A 50 -9.73 -21.20 -0.69
N ALA A 51 -10.40 -20.20 -1.25
CA ALA A 51 -9.75 -18.97 -1.69
C ALA A 51 -9.11 -18.21 -0.51
N ASN A 52 -9.86 -18.03 0.59
CA ASN A 52 -9.36 -17.35 1.78
C ASN A 52 -8.21 -18.11 2.45
N MET A 53 -8.27 -19.43 2.55
CA MET A 53 -7.18 -20.26 3.08
C MET A 53 -5.91 -20.08 2.25
N THR A 54 -6.02 -20.10 0.92
CA THR A 54 -4.88 -19.91 0.02
C THR A 54 -4.31 -18.49 0.12
N ALA A 55 -5.17 -17.47 0.14
CA ALA A 55 -4.75 -16.09 0.29
C ALA A 55 -4.04 -15.85 1.64
N ASN A 56 -4.57 -16.42 2.73
CA ASN A 56 -3.97 -16.35 4.06
C ASN A 56 -2.61 -17.07 4.11
N TYR A 57 -2.50 -18.23 3.47
CA TYR A 57 -1.22 -18.93 3.37
C TYR A 57 -0.16 -18.09 2.67
N LEU A 58 -0.50 -17.46 1.53
CA LEU A 58 0.40 -16.57 0.80
C LEU A 58 0.77 -15.30 1.58
N PHE A 59 -0.15 -14.79 2.39
CA PHE A 59 0.12 -13.65 3.27
C PHE A 59 1.14 -14.01 4.37
N LEU A 60 0.98 -15.17 4.98
CA LEU A 60 1.85 -15.66 6.07
C LEU A 60 3.19 -16.21 5.56
N HIS A 61 3.21 -16.75 4.34
CA HIS A 61 4.38 -17.36 3.71
C HIS A 61 4.59 -16.75 2.33
N PRO A 62 5.00 -15.47 2.26
CA PRO A 62 5.23 -14.83 0.98
C PRO A 62 6.29 -15.59 0.20
N PRO A 63 6.09 -15.82 -1.11
CA PRO A 63 7.05 -16.51 -1.94
C PRO A 63 8.38 -15.75 -1.91
N GLU A 64 9.41 -16.39 -1.38
CA GLU A 64 10.75 -15.81 -1.34
C GLU A 64 11.25 -15.58 -2.76
N VAL A 65 11.83 -14.42 -3.02
CA VAL A 65 12.33 -13.99 -4.31
C VAL A 65 13.50 -14.87 -4.82
N ASN A 66 14.04 -15.74 -3.98
CA ASN A 66 15.21 -16.57 -4.24
C ASN A 66 14.89 -18.08 -4.13
N GLY A 67 14.12 -18.60 -5.08
CA GLY A 67 14.31 -19.98 -5.54
C GLY A 67 13.78 -21.13 -4.66
N ASN A 68 13.00 -20.89 -3.63
CA ASN A 68 12.38 -21.94 -2.83
C ASN A 68 10.91 -22.15 -3.20
N THR A 69 10.59 -23.44 -3.39
CA THR A 69 9.29 -24.06 -3.63
C THR A 69 8.09 -23.09 -3.68
N TRP A 70 7.76 -22.74 -4.90
CA TRP A 70 6.54 -22.00 -5.20
C TRP A 70 5.32 -22.78 -4.69
N PHE A 71 4.42 -22.10 -3.98
CA PHE A 71 3.15 -22.68 -3.58
C PHE A 71 2.14 -22.51 -4.72
N ASP A 72 1.80 -23.62 -5.40
CA ASP A 72 0.86 -23.63 -6.52
C ASP A 72 -0.62 -23.62 -6.09
N GLY A 73 -0.90 -23.56 -4.79
CA GLY A 73 -2.21 -23.73 -4.19
C GLY A 73 -2.42 -25.13 -3.65
N TYR A 74 -3.61 -25.39 -3.13
CA TYR A 74 -4.07 -26.72 -2.73
C TYR A 74 -4.53 -27.48 -3.97
N THR A 75 -3.58 -28.07 -4.71
CA THR A 75 -3.83 -28.74 -6.00
C THR A 75 -4.49 -30.10 -5.87
N THR A 76 -4.49 -30.71 -4.68
CA THR A 76 -5.25 -31.91 -4.31
C THR A 76 -6.52 -31.50 -3.57
N PRO A 77 -7.66 -32.24 -3.73
CA PRO A 77 -8.89 -31.91 -3.04
C PRO A 77 -8.72 -31.87 -1.52
N VAL A 78 -9.12 -30.76 -0.92
CA VAL A 78 -9.17 -30.56 0.54
C VAL A 78 -10.63 -30.70 0.97
N SER A 79 -10.92 -31.65 1.86
CA SER A 79 -12.26 -31.85 2.41
C SER A 79 -12.63 -30.70 3.35
N PHE A 80 -13.78 -30.10 3.15
CA PHE A 80 -14.30 -29.02 3.96
C PHE A 80 -15.83 -29.00 3.94
N ASN A 81 -16.48 -28.92 5.09
CA ASN A 81 -17.93 -28.80 5.28
C ASN A 81 -18.79 -29.77 4.44
N GLY A 82 -18.38 -31.04 4.37
CA GLY A 82 -19.08 -32.09 3.61
C GLY A 82 -18.85 -32.10 2.11
N GLY A 83 -18.10 -31.14 1.58
CA GLY A 83 -17.60 -31.09 0.20
C GLY A 83 -16.09 -31.06 0.13
N SER A 84 -15.56 -30.56 -0.98
CA SER A 84 -14.13 -30.37 -1.15
C SER A 84 -13.82 -29.16 -2.01
N PHE A 85 -12.61 -28.63 -1.91
CA PHE A 85 -12.10 -27.61 -2.81
C PHE A 85 -10.71 -27.93 -3.34
N VAL A 86 -10.39 -27.35 -4.49
CA VAL A 86 -9.06 -27.33 -5.07
C VAL A 86 -8.71 -25.87 -5.38
N THR A 87 -7.50 -25.44 -5.08
CA THR A 87 -7.04 -24.10 -5.47
C THR A 87 -5.84 -24.18 -6.39
N ARG A 88 -5.74 -23.20 -7.29
CA ARG A 88 -4.60 -23.04 -8.20
C ARG A 88 -4.17 -21.59 -8.27
N LEU A 89 -2.86 -21.38 -8.33
CA LEU A 89 -2.23 -20.09 -8.51
C LEU A 89 -1.57 -20.02 -9.88
N ASP A 90 -1.92 -18.99 -10.64
CA ASP A 90 -1.30 -18.67 -11.93
C ASP A 90 -0.52 -17.35 -11.78
N SER A 91 0.78 -17.39 -12.06
CA SER A 91 1.69 -16.24 -11.95
C SER A 91 1.95 -15.55 -13.29
N GLY A 92 1.20 -15.89 -14.34
CA GLY A 92 1.38 -15.34 -15.69
C GLY A 92 0.95 -13.88 -15.87
N LEU A 93 0.32 -13.28 -14.88
CA LEU A 93 -0.11 -11.88 -14.94
C LEU A 93 1.05 -10.96 -14.53
N VAL A 94 1.33 -9.97 -15.38
CA VAL A 94 2.33 -8.93 -15.11
C VAL A 94 1.62 -7.58 -15.11
N ASP A 95 1.88 -6.76 -14.10
CA ASP A 95 1.41 -5.37 -14.08
C ASP A 95 2.13 -4.59 -15.19
N PRO A 96 1.42 -4.01 -16.17
CA PRO A 96 2.04 -3.36 -17.32
C PRO A 96 2.82 -2.09 -16.95
N PHE A 97 2.57 -1.50 -15.77
CA PHE A 97 3.19 -0.25 -15.34
C PHE A 97 4.39 -0.45 -14.41
N THR A 98 4.36 -1.52 -13.60
CA THR A 98 5.40 -1.76 -12.59
C THR A 98 6.26 -2.97 -12.90
N GLY A 99 5.90 -3.77 -13.92
CA GLY A 99 6.56 -5.03 -14.23
C GLY A 99 6.40 -6.11 -13.15
N GLU A 100 5.55 -5.88 -12.15
CA GLU A 100 5.37 -6.80 -11.04
C GLU A 100 4.46 -7.96 -11.41
N LYS A 101 4.83 -9.15 -10.94
CA LYS A 101 4.01 -10.35 -11.12
C LYS A 101 2.79 -10.27 -10.22
N ARG A 102 1.61 -10.43 -10.81
CA ARG A 102 0.35 -10.64 -10.12
C ARG A 102 -0.01 -12.12 -10.17
N LEU A 103 -0.73 -12.57 -9.16
CA LEU A 103 -1.21 -13.94 -9.07
C LEU A 103 -2.71 -13.97 -9.34
N ARG A 104 -3.15 -14.92 -10.17
CA ARG A 104 -4.56 -15.28 -10.26
C ARG A 104 -4.78 -16.50 -9.39
N LEU A 105 -5.53 -16.32 -8.31
CA LEU A 105 -6.02 -17.40 -7.48
C LEU A 105 -7.37 -17.86 -8.03
N ARG A 106 -7.52 -19.16 -8.26
CA ARG A 106 -8.79 -19.80 -8.57
C ARG A 106 -9.06 -20.87 -7.53
N SER A 107 -10.22 -20.81 -6.90
CA SER A 107 -10.72 -21.82 -5.96
C SER A 107 -11.96 -22.46 -6.56
N THR A 108 -11.91 -23.76 -6.81
CA THR A 108 -13.05 -24.55 -7.32
C THR A 108 -13.48 -25.53 -6.25
N ALA A 109 -14.73 -25.45 -5.84
CA ALA A 109 -15.34 -26.35 -4.86
C ALA A 109 -16.37 -27.28 -5.51
N THR A 110 -16.60 -28.41 -4.85
CA THR A 110 -17.65 -29.38 -5.17
C THR A 110 -18.40 -29.78 -3.90
N TYR A 111 -19.73 -29.87 -4.00
CA TYR A 111 -20.63 -30.34 -2.96
C TYR A 111 -21.83 -31.03 -3.62
N GLY A 112 -22.04 -32.33 -3.34
CA GLY A 112 -22.99 -33.14 -4.10
C GLY A 112 -22.67 -33.11 -5.60
N ASP A 113 -23.66 -32.79 -6.41
CA ASP A 113 -23.53 -32.65 -7.87
C ASP A 113 -23.20 -31.17 -8.29
N SER A 114 -23.07 -30.26 -7.33
CA SER A 114 -22.85 -28.85 -7.56
C SER A 114 -21.37 -28.52 -7.55
N SER A 115 -20.96 -27.57 -8.41
CA SER A 115 -19.60 -27.03 -8.46
C SER A 115 -19.64 -25.51 -8.58
N TYR A 116 -18.72 -24.83 -7.89
CA TYR A 116 -18.59 -23.37 -7.93
C TYR A 116 -17.12 -22.95 -7.98
N THR A 117 -16.85 -21.86 -8.66
CA THR A 117 -15.49 -21.33 -8.77
C THR A 117 -15.45 -19.85 -8.40
N VAL A 118 -14.59 -19.51 -7.44
CA VAL A 118 -14.25 -18.15 -7.05
C VAL A 118 -12.86 -17.82 -7.60
N MET A 119 -12.67 -16.59 -8.03
CA MET A 119 -11.39 -16.11 -8.53
C MET A 119 -10.98 -14.83 -7.84
N ALA A 120 -9.69 -14.70 -7.46
CA ALA A 120 -9.11 -13.49 -6.96
C ALA A 120 -7.84 -13.13 -7.72
N ILE A 121 -7.60 -11.84 -7.90
CA ILE A 121 -6.31 -11.31 -8.35
C ILE A 121 -5.58 -10.82 -7.13
N MET A 122 -4.37 -11.36 -6.92
CA MET A 122 -3.50 -10.98 -5.83
C MET A 122 -2.26 -10.27 -6.39
N GLY A 123 -1.77 -9.29 -5.68
CA GLY A 123 -0.54 -8.57 -6.04
C GLY A 123 0.32 -8.32 -4.80
N PRO A 124 1.60 -7.99 -5.02
CA PRO A 124 2.47 -7.64 -3.91
C PRO A 124 1.96 -6.40 -3.21
N SER A 125 1.81 -6.50 -1.90
CA SER A 125 1.46 -5.38 -1.04
C SER A 125 2.61 -4.38 -1.00
N ARG A 126 2.30 -3.09 -1.01
CA ARG A 126 3.28 -2.02 -1.10
C ARG A 126 3.24 -1.13 0.11
N PHE A 127 4.41 -0.62 0.52
CA PHE A 127 4.49 0.33 1.61
C PHE A 127 3.87 1.69 1.25
N SER A 128 3.79 2.05 -0.03
CA SER A 128 3.13 3.30 -0.46
C SER A 128 1.66 3.40 -0.08
N LYS A 129 1.00 2.29 0.30
CA LYS A 129 -0.38 2.29 0.82
C LYS A 129 -0.55 2.95 2.19
N PHE A 130 0.54 3.25 2.89
CA PHE A 130 0.50 3.95 4.17
C PHE A 130 0.76 5.45 4.00
N ALA A 131 -0.02 6.26 4.71
CA ALA A 131 0.33 7.66 4.95
C ALA A 131 1.57 7.74 5.85
N VAL A 132 1.61 6.86 6.87
CA VAL A 132 2.79 6.71 7.73
C VAL A 132 2.98 5.25 8.10
N TYR A 133 4.20 4.77 7.92
CA TYR A 133 4.66 3.50 8.44
C TYR A 133 5.96 3.70 9.21
N ALA A 134 6.03 3.18 10.44
CA ALA A 134 7.24 3.15 11.27
C ALA A 134 7.66 1.72 11.58
N GLY A 135 8.90 1.33 11.21
CA GLY A 135 9.45 -0.02 11.41
C GLY A 135 9.75 -0.36 12.87
N VAL A 136 10.01 0.65 13.68
CA VAL A 136 10.19 0.52 15.14
C VAL A 136 9.49 1.67 15.86
N SER A 137 9.50 1.64 17.18
CA SER A 137 9.03 2.78 17.99
C SER A 137 9.79 4.05 17.66
N ALA A 138 9.11 5.19 17.70
CA ALA A 138 9.73 6.49 17.52
C ALA A 138 10.97 6.66 18.42
N SER A 139 11.97 7.42 17.95
CA SER A 139 13.17 7.72 18.71
C SER A 139 12.86 8.36 20.07
N ALA A 140 13.83 8.39 20.96
CA ALA A 140 13.68 9.09 22.23
C ALA A 140 13.33 10.56 21.98
N GLY A 141 12.24 11.05 22.61
CA GLY A 141 11.76 12.41 22.44
C GLY A 141 10.96 12.69 21.16
N ALA A 142 10.78 11.73 20.28
CA ALA A 142 9.90 11.85 19.12
C ALA A 142 8.50 11.36 19.46
N TYR A 143 7.54 12.24 19.34
CA TYR A 143 6.11 12.00 19.57
C TYR A 143 5.32 12.63 18.44
N TRP A 144 4.18 12.03 18.13
CA TRP A 144 3.13 12.74 17.42
C TRP A 144 2.54 13.77 18.36
N GLU A 145 2.50 15.02 17.96
CA GLU A 145 2.14 16.12 18.84
C GLU A 145 0.96 16.97 18.32
N THR A 146 0.43 17.83 19.16
CA THR A 146 -0.63 18.77 18.75
C THR A 146 -0.18 19.57 17.52
N GLY A 147 -0.98 19.55 16.45
CA GLY A 147 -0.70 20.17 15.16
C GLY A 147 -0.17 19.21 14.11
N ASP A 148 0.33 18.04 14.51
CA ASP A 148 0.64 16.98 13.54
C ASP A 148 -0.64 16.29 13.08
N SER A 149 -0.68 15.95 11.79
CA SER A 149 -1.80 15.22 11.20
C SER A 149 -1.33 14.19 10.16
N ALA A 150 -1.95 13.00 10.22
CA ALA A 150 -1.80 11.95 9.22
C ALA A 150 -3.19 11.62 8.64
N LEU A 151 -3.44 12.10 7.41
CA LEU A 151 -4.71 11.90 6.70
C LEU A 151 -4.61 10.69 5.78
N GLY A 152 -4.62 9.51 6.34
CA GLY A 152 -4.52 8.21 5.66
C GLY A 152 -4.13 7.10 6.62
N PRO A 153 -3.92 5.85 6.13
CA PRO A 153 -3.55 4.72 6.97
C PRO A 153 -2.21 4.92 7.68
N VAL A 154 -2.18 4.63 9.00
CA VAL A 154 -0.98 4.74 9.83
C VAL A 154 -0.65 3.38 10.45
N HIS A 155 0.61 2.97 10.39
CA HIS A 155 1.10 1.79 11.08
C HIS A 155 2.40 2.06 11.84
N SER A 156 2.50 1.55 13.07
CA SER A 156 3.75 1.48 13.83
C SER A 156 4.05 0.03 14.18
N GLN A 157 5.16 -0.50 13.70
CA GLN A 157 5.63 -1.85 14.06
C GLN A 157 6.12 -1.94 15.51
N GLY A 158 6.24 -0.81 16.18
CA GLY A 158 6.46 -0.69 17.63
C GLY A 158 5.31 0.03 18.32
N GLN A 159 5.65 0.86 19.29
CA GLN A 159 4.67 1.71 20.00
C GLN A 159 4.36 2.96 19.17
N LEU A 160 3.09 3.35 19.14
CA LEU A 160 2.66 4.65 18.64
C LEU A 160 2.72 5.67 19.81
N LYS A 161 3.68 6.59 19.76
CA LYS A 161 3.92 7.56 20.83
C LYS A 161 3.23 8.89 20.54
N THR A 162 2.42 9.37 21.46
CA THR A 162 1.63 10.61 21.29
C THR A 162 1.80 11.55 22.48
N ILE A 163 1.75 12.87 22.22
CA ILE A 163 1.69 13.93 23.20
C ILE A 163 0.70 15.01 22.74
N GLY A 164 -0.12 15.55 23.66
CA GLY A 164 -1.19 16.48 23.30
C GLY A 164 -2.27 15.80 22.46
N SER A 165 -2.71 16.42 21.36
CA SER A 165 -3.84 15.97 20.54
C SER A 165 -3.48 15.90 19.05
N PRO A 166 -2.60 14.97 18.62
CA PRO A 166 -2.36 14.72 17.19
C PRO A 166 -3.61 14.12 16.53
N TYR A 167 -3.74 14.29 15.20
CA TYR A 167 -4.88 13.82 14.44
C TYR A 167 -4.50 12.71 13.46
N PHE A 168 -5.20 11.56 13.55
CA PHE A 168 -5.09 10.43 12.66
C PHE A 168 -6.41 10.25 11.90
N GLY A 169 -6.48 10.72 10.66
CA GLY A 169 -7.68 10.71 9.84
C GLY A 169 -8.03 9.35 9.26
N GLY A 170 -7.02 8.54 8.91
CA GLY A 170 -7.18 7.16 8.47
C GLY A 170 -7.10 6.15 9.61
N LYS A 171 -7.28 4.86 9.29
CA LYS A 171 -7.12 3.77 10.26
C LYS A 171 -5.70 3.77 10.82
N ALA A 172 -5.57 3.82 12.14
CA ALA A 172 -4.31 3.67 12.83
C ALA A 172 -4.13 2.23 13.32
N SER A 173 -2.91 1.71 13.22
CA SER A 173 -2.57 0.40 13.78
C SER A 173 -1.17 0.42 14.39
N CYS A 174 -0.93 -0.43 15.39
CA CYS A 174 0.37 -0.60 15.98
C CYS A 174 0.53 -1.99 16.56
N LYS A 175 1.79 -2.45 16.65
CA LYS A 175 2.08 -3.77 17.23
C LYS A 175 2.06 -3.71 18.76
N ASP A 176 2.79 -2.77 19.35
CA ASP A 176 3.10 -2.74 20.78
C ASP A 176 2.26 -1.70 21.58
N GLY A 177 1.11 -1.29 21.03
CA GLY A 177 0.18 -0.37 21.68
C GLY A 177 0.54 1.11 21.53
N VAL A 178 -0.21 1.97 22.23
CA VAL A 178 -0.07 3.44 22.21
C VAL A 178 0.49 3.95 23.53
N VAL A 179 1.45 4.87 23.44
CA VAL A 179 1.96 5.62 24.60
C VAL A 179 1.33 7.00 24.63
N TYR A 180 0.54 7.27 25.63
CA TYR A 180 -0.12 8.57 25.89
C TYR A 180 0.75 9.38 26.86
N HIS A 181 1.73 10.12 26.32
CA HIS A 181 2.61 10.93 27.16
C HIS A 181 1.87 12.14 27.74
N ALA A 182 2.06 12.39 29.05
CA ALA A 182 1.45 13.51 29.79
C ALA A 182 -0.08 13.63 29.59
N GLY A 183 -0.80 12.51 29.51
CA GLY A 183 -2.25 12.50 29.32
C GLY A 183 -2.70 12.91 27.93
N ALA A 184 -1.92 12.61 26.90
CA ALA A 184 -2.26 12.87 25.50
C ALA A 184 -3.65 12.34 25.12
N THR A 185 -4.35 13.09 24.28
CA THR A 185 -5.67 12.78 23.75
C THR A 185 -5.66 12.75 22.20
N PRO A 186 -4.93 11.81 21.58
CA PRO A 186 -4.89 11.69 20.12
C PRO A 186 -6.28 11.39 19.57
N ILE A 187 -6.57 11.91 18.37
CA ILE A 187 -7.84 11.66 17.68
C ILE A 187 -7.61 10.58 16.63
N PHE A 188 -8.22 9.40 16.80
CA PHE A 188 -8.21 8.29 15.85
C PHE A 188 -9.56 8.23 15.12
N ASN A 189 -9.71 9.03 14.06
CA ASN A 189 -10.98 9.24 13.36
C ASN A 189 -11.55 7.95 12.73
N ALA A 190 -10.70 7.12 12.12
CA ALA A 190 -11.10 5.84 11.51
C ALA A 190 -10.75 4.62 12.39
N GLY A 191 -10.55 4.85 13.70
CA GLY A 191 -10.26 3.80 14.68
C GLY A 191 -8.78 3.45 14.81
N LEU A 192 -8.52 2.68 15.87
CA LEU A 192 -7.20 2.17 16.26
C LEU A 192 -7.25 0.67 16.44
N GLU A 193 -6.24 -0.03 15.92
CA GLU A 193 -6.04 -1.46 16.11
C GLU A 193 -4.64 -1.73 16.68
N THR A 194 -4.56 -2.54 17.74
CA THR A 194 -3.29 -2.91 18.38
C THR A 194 -2.97 -4.39 18.16
N GLY A 195 -1.71 -4.79 18.28
CA GLY A 195 -1.27 -6.17 18.06
C GLY A 195 -1.05 -6.51 16.58
N VAL A 196 -1.15 -5.55 15.66
CA VAL A 196 -0.93 -5.75 14.23
C VAL A 196 0.57 -5.71 13.93
N SER A 197 1.09 -6.75 13.26
CA SER A 197 2.50 -6.83 12.86
C SER A 197 2.63 -6.80 11.33
N ILE A 198 3.39 -5.85 10.82
CA ILE A 198 3.71 -5.68 9.39
C ILE A 198 5.22 -5.40 9.31
N PRO A 199 6.08 -6.42 9.26
CA PRO A 199 7.52 -6.21 9.27
C PRO A 199 8.02 -5.49 8.01
N MET A 200 8.99 -4.59 8.17
CA MET A 200 9.63 -3.91 7.05
C MET A 200 10.52 -4.88 6.27
N ASN A 201 10.25 -5.01 4.97
CA ASN A 201 11.15 -5.71 4.07
C ASN A 201 12.38 -4.85 3.77
N ARG A 202 13.55 -5.45 3.89
CA ARG A 202 14.86 -4.78 3.70
C ARG A 202 15.53 -5.12 2.37
N ASN A 203 14.77 -5.45 1.33
CA ASN A 203 15.34 -5.63 -0.02
C ASN A 203 15.65 -4.27 -0.67
N TYR A 204 16.77 -3.66 -0.26
CA TYR A 204 17.20 -2.35 -0.75
C TYR A 204 17.76 -2.37 -2.18
N ARG A 205 18.10 -3.53 -2.74
CA ARG A 205 18.66 -3.63 -4.10
C ARG A 205 17.64 -3.39 -5.19
N ARG A 206 16.35 -3.56 -4.93
CA ARG A 206 15.29 -3.46 -5.94
C ARG A 206 15.34 -2.17 -6.77
N VAL A 207 15.57 -1.02 -6.13
CA VAL A 207 15.63 0.28 -6.81
C VAL A 207 16.90 0.41 -7.63
N GLU A 208 18.04 -0.04 -7.10
CA GLU A 208 19.33 -0.06 -7.78
C GLU A 208 19.32 -0.99 -9.00
N ASP A 209 18.78 -2.19 -8.84
CA ASP A 209 18.65 -3.18 -9.92
C ASP A 209 17.75 -2.65 -11.04
N ALA A 210 16.63 -1.99 -10.70
CA ALA A 210 15.75 -1.38 -11.67
C ALA A 210 16.42 -0.21 -12.39
N ALA A 211 17.17 0.63 -11.71
CA ALA A 211 17.94 1.71 -12.32
C ALA A 211 18.97 1.19 -13.32
N SER A 212 19.62 0.07 -12.99
CA SER A 212 20.61 -0.61 -13.85
C SER A 212 19.97 -1.31 -15.02
N SER A 213 18.73 -1.76 -14.90
CA SER A 213 17.99 -2.57 -15.89
C SER A 213 16.93 -1.77 -16.66
N GLY A 214 17.27 -0.60 -17.19
CA GLY A 214 16.38 0.22 -18.02
C GLY A 214 15.97 1.56 -17.40
N GLY A 215 16.56 1.92 -16.26
CA GLY A 215 16.48 3.25 -15.68
C GLY A 215 17.76 4.06 -15.89
N ARG A 216 18.02 4.97 -14.94
CA ARG A 216 19.29 5.72 -14.89
C ARG A 216 20.03 5.41 -13.62
N HIS A 217 21.09 4.64 -13.74
CA HIS A 217 21.97 4.28 -12.64
C HIS A 217 23.24 5.15 -12.64
N PHE A 218 23.53 5.77 -11.52
CA PHE A 218 24.76 6.48 -11.25
C PHE A 218 25.59 5.72 -10.21
N THR A 219 26.91 5.67 -10.44
CA THR A 219 27.89 5.04 -9.56
C THR A 219 29.05 6.00 -9.26
N GLY A 220 29.95 5.62 -8.35
CA GLY A 220 31.10 6.42 -7.94
C GLY A 220 30.83 7.26 -6.69
N ASN A 221 31.88 7.91 -6.19
CA ASN A 221 31.89 8.53 -4.86
C ASN A 221 31.17 9.88 -4.78
N ASP A 222 30.77 10.45 -5.92
CA ASP A 222 30.20 11.79 -5.98
C ASP A 222 28.72 11.78 -5.63
N ASP A 223 28.24 12.91 -5.14
CA ASP A 223 26.83 13.19 -4.95
C ASP A 223 26.08 13.29 -6.29
N LEU A 224 24.75 13.31 -6.24
CA LEU A 224 23.89 13.52 -7.40
C LEU A 224 22.88 14.63 -7.09
N TRP A 225 22.93 15.71 -7.85
CA TRP A 225 21.94 16.79 -7.76
C TRP A 225 20.92 16.63 -8.89
N LEU A 226 19.64 16.70 -8.55
CA LEU A 226 18.52 16.59 -9.48
C LEU A 226 17.57 17.77 -9.29
N THR A 227 17.32 18.53 -10.34
CA THR A 227 16.28 19.55 -10.36
C THR A 227 15.28 19.22 -11.45
N PHE A 228 14.08 18.80 -11.04
CA PHE A 228 12.99 18.47 -11.96
C PHE A 228 12.35 19.72 -12.53
N ALA A 229 12.02 19.68 -13.83
CA ALA A 229 11.37 20.75 -14.57
C ALA A 229 10.37 20.15 -15.58
N GLY A 230 9.28 19.59 -15.09
CA GLY A 230 8.29 18.86 -15.90
C GLY A 230 8.90 17.58 -16.50
N ASP A 231 8.86 17.46 -17.81
CA ASP A 231 9.40 16.32 -18.56
C ASP A 231 10.93 16.25 -18.62
N SER A 232 11.61 17.20 -17.98
CA SER A 232 13.06 17.30 -18.00
C SER A 232 13.65 17.29 -16.61
N VAL A 233 14.89 16.85 -16.51
CA VAL A 233 15.69 16.93 -15.29
C VAL A 233 17.03 17.59 -15.60
N ARG A 234 17.43 18.53 -14.77
CA ARG A 234 18.79 19.06 -14.73
C ARG A 234 19.56 18.29 -13.67
N TYR A 235 20.75 17.80 -14.01
CA TYR A 235 21.56 17.03 -13.08
C TYR A 235 23.05 17.36 -13.17
N ARG A 236 23.76 17.17 -12.07
CA ARG A 236 25.22 17.22 -11.98
C ARG A 236 25.73 16.24 -10.93
N ARG A 237 27.03 15.91 -11.00
CA ARG A 237 27.69 14.98 -10.08
C ARG A 237 28.65 15.65 -9.11
N VAL A 238 29.21 16.78 -9.49
CA VAL A 238 30.16 17.54 -8.66
C VAL A 238 29.53 18.89 -8.31
N SER A 239 29.67 19.29 -7.05
CA SER A 239 29.20 20.61 -6.60
C SER A 239 29.93 21.72 -7.35
N GLY A 240 29.16 22.64 -7.95
CA GLY A 240 29.72 23.74 -8.73
C GLY A 240 29.86 23.48 -10.21
N ASP A 241 29.75 22.21 -10.66
CA ASP A 241 29.68 21.91 -12.10
C ASP A 241 28.40 22.43 -12.74
N PRO A 242 28.43 22.76 -14.05
CA PRO A 242 27.21 23.13 -14.77
C PRO A 242 26.24 21.95 -14.85
N ASP A 243 24.94 22.26 -14.75
CA ASP A 243 23.90 21.26 -14.90
C ASP A 243 23.83 20.74 -16.35
N THR A 244 23.69 19.44 -16.49
CA THR A 244 23.30 18.79 -17.75
C THR A 244 21.78 18.61 -17.76
N THR A 245 21.10 18.98 -18.85
CA THR A 245 19.65 18.79 -19.01
C THR A 245 19.37 17.50 -19.79
N ALA A 246 18.44 16.70 -19.30
CA ALA A 246 18.00 15.48 -19.95
C ALA A 246 16.46 15.39 -20.00
N TYR A 247 15.94 14.79 -21.09
CA TYR A 247 14.52 14.50 -21.24
C TYR A 247 14.19 13.19 -20.51
N LEU A 248 13.35 13.26 -19.50
CA LEU A 248 13.09 12.20 -18.53
C LEU A 248 12.64 10.86 -19.16
N PRO A 249 11.71 10.81 -20.15
CA PRO A 249 11.29 9.56 -20.75
C PRO A 249 12.40 8.76 -21.45
N THR A 250 13.43 9.43 -21.96
CA THR A 250 14.61 8.78 -22.55
C THR A 250 15.75 8.61 -21.56
N PHE A 251 15.83 9.46 -20.56
CA PHE A 251 16.85 9.43 -19.52
C PHE A 251 16.65 8.29 -18.52
N ALA A 252 15.40 8.03 -18.15
CA ALA A 252 15.00 6.96 -17.24
C ALA A 252 13.70 6.27 -17.75
N PRO A 253 13.78 5.45 -18.81
CA PRO A 253 12.59 4.90 -19.48
C PRO A 253 11.66 4.09 -18.58
N ASN A 254 12.20 3.38 -17.58
CA ASN A 254 11.39 2.64 -16.60
C ASN A 254 10.99 3.50 -15.37
N GLY A 255 11.28 4.81 -15.38
CA GLY A 255 10.96 5.75 -14.31
C GLY A 255 11.89 5.70 -13.09
N VAL A 256 13.03 4.99 -13.14
CA VAL A 256 13.92 4.89 -11.96
C VAL A 256 15.24 5.63 -12.19
N ILE A 257 15.59 6.49 -11.25
CA ILE A 257 16.88 7.20 -11.19
C ILE A 257 17.51 6.86 -9.85
N ALA A 258 18.69 6.21 -9.84
CA ALA A 258 19.33 5.85 -8.59
C ALA A 258 20.84 6.14 -8.60
N LEU A 259 21.31 6.55 -7.44
CA LEU A 259 22.71 6.55 -7.07
C LEU A 259 22.95 5.33 -6.19
N GLY A 260 23.79 4.39 -6.63
CA GLY A 260 24.02 3.13 -5.95
C GLY A 260 25.45 2.61 -6.09
N GLY A 261 25.77 1.58 -5.30
CA GLY A 261 27.09 1.01 -5.18
C GLY A 261 27.76 1.32 -3.85
N HIS A 262 28.97 0.79 -3.64
CA HIS A 262 29.77 1.06 -2.44
C HIS A 262 30.40 2.46 -2.49
N HIS A 263 30.34 3.17 -1.38
CA HIS A 263 30.93 4.49 -1.19
C HIS A 263 30.39 5.57 -2.13
N THR A 264 29.12 5.49 -2.49
CA THR A 264 28.45 6.55 -3.25
C THR A 264 28.09 7.73 -2.34
N GLY A 265 27.72 8.87 -2.94
CA GLY A 265 27.30 10.07 -2.22
C GLY A 265 25.82 10.05 -1.84
N ASN A 266 25.27 11.25 -1.75
CA ASN A 266 23.87 11.50 -1.48
C ASN A 266 23.16 12.02 -2.73
N VAL A 267 21.83 11.91 -2.76
CA VAL A 267 20.99 12.50 -3.82
C VAL A 267 20.35 13.77 -3.28
N TYR A 268 20.55 14.88 -3.96
CA TYR A 268 19.91 16.17 -3.67
C TYR A 268 18.81 16.39 -4.71
N VAL A 269 17.59 16.70 -4.27
CA VAL A 269 16.44 16.75 -5.16
C VAL A 269 15.49 17.91 -4.85
N GLN A 270 14.95 18.52 -5.91
CA GLN A 270 13.90 19.54 -5.86
C GLN A 270 13.20 19.70 -7.21
N GLY A 271 12.11 20.47 -7.25
CA GLY A 271 11.48 20.94 -8.49
C GLY A 271 10.11 20.35 -8.74
N VAL A 272 9.72 20.36 -10.02
CA VAL A 272 8.38 19.95 -10.48
C VAL A 272 8.48 18.70 -11.34
N VAL A 273 7.80 17.64 -10.92
CA VAL A 273 7.84 16.32 -11.58
C VAL A 273 6.62 16.14 -12.46
N HIS A 274 6.84 15.70 -13.71
CA HIS A 274 5.80 15.23 -14.60
C HIS A 274 6.07 13.77 -14.97
N GLY A 275 5.05 12.91 -14.82
CA GLY A 275 5.16 11.46 -15.03
C GLY A 275 5.40 10.68 -13.74
N ARG A 276 5.89 9.44 -13.89
CA ARG A 276 6.00 8.47 -12.79
C ARG A 276 7.45 8.10 -12.56
N TYR A 277 8.00 8.50 -11.40
CA TYR A 277 9.41 8.28 -11.10
C TYR A 277 9.65 7.77 -9.70
N THR A 278 10.76 7.07 -9.53
CA THR A 278 11.36 6.73 -8.24
C THR A 278 12.81 7.17 -8.23
N ILE A 279 13.19 7.92 -7.20
CA ILE A 279 14.56 8.40 -6.98
C ILE A 279 15.15 7.60 -5.83
N GLY A 280 16.35 7.03 -6.03
CA GLY A 280 17.03 6.22 -5.04
C GLY A 280 18.41 6.72 -4.66
N SER A 281 18.76 6.62 -3.36
CA SER A 281 20.12 6.71 -2.86
C SER A 281 20.42 5.46 -2.04
N MET A 282 21.16 4.50 -2.66
CA MET A 282 21.22 3.09 -2.21
C MET A 282 22.57 2.70 -1.61
N ASP A 283 23.40 3.66 -1.18
CA ASP A 283 24.63 3.33 -0.49
C ASP A 283 24.37 2.74 0.89
N SER A 284 24.68 1.46 1.05
CA SER A 284 24.53 0.73 2.31
C SER A 284 25.71 0.91 3.28
N THR A 285 26.69 1.73 2.94
CA THR A 285 27.79 2.06 3.85
C THR A 285 27.28 2.90 5.01
N ALA A 286 27.59 2.52 6.23
CA ALA A 286 27.11 3.23 7.41
C ALA A 286 27.58 4.70 7.43
N GLY A 287 26.76 5.60 7.95
CA GLY A 287 27.14 6.98 8.25
C GLY A 287 26.38 8.06 7.49
N SER A 288 27.09 8.99 6.84
CA SER A 288 26.50 10.19 6.22
C SER A 288 25.98 10.00 4.80
N ARG A 289 26.10 8.79 4.24
CA ARG A 289 25.79 8.46 2.84
C ARG A 289 24.44 7.74 2.70
N GLY A 290 24.00 7.49 1.46
CA GLY A 290 22.75 6.82 1.19
C GLY A 290 21.51 7.64 1.57
N LYS A 291 21.63 8.97 1.58
CA LYS A 291 20.53 9.89 1.90
C LYS A 291 19.93 10.49 0.64
N VAL A 292 18.66 10.80 0.71
CA VAL A 292 18.01 11.70 -0.25
C VAL A 292 17.69 13.00 0.48
N ILE A 293 18.25 14.10 -0.02
CA ILE A 293 18.14 15.43 0.58
C ILE A 293 17.23 16.27 -0.29
N VAL A 294 16.06 16.62 0.23
CA VAL A 294 15.08 17.48 -0.44
C VAL A 294 15.47 18.93 -0.16
N THR A 295 15.99 19.63 -1.17
CA THR A 295 16.59 20.96 -1.02
C THR A 295 15.62 22.12 -1.27
N GLY A 296 14.45 21.84 -1.84
CA GLY A 296 13.39 22.79 -2.13
C GLY A 296 12.07 22.05 -2.31
N ASN A 297 10.99 22.79 -2.58
CA ASN A 297 9.71 22.17 -2.88
C ASN A 297 9.85 21.15 -3.99
N LEU A 298 9.18 20.02 -3.81
CA LEU A 298 9.19 18.91 -4.76
C LEU A 298 7.73 18.50 -5.00
N THR A 299 7.18 18.93 -6.13
CA THR A 299 5.74 18.87 -6.40
C THR A 299 5.45 18.21 -7.74
N TYR A 300 4.23 17.75 -7.93
CA TYR A 300 3.76 17.29 -9.24
C TYR A 300 3.40 18.47 -10.15
N GLN A 301 3.62 18.31 -11.44
CA GLN A 301 3.15 19.27 -12.45
C GLN A 301 1.63 19.25 -12.53
N ASN A 302 1.03 18.06 -12.56
CA ASN A 302 -0.40 17.85 -12.54
C ASN A 302 -0.80 17.31 -11.17
N ASP A 303 -1.19 18.19 -10.28
CA ASP A 303 -1.59 17.81 -8.92
C ASP A 303 -2.90 17.01 -8.92
N PRO A 304 -2.92 15.75 -8.48
CA PRO A 304 -4.12 14.91 -8.49
C PRO A 304 -5.24 15.42 -7.58
N ARG A 305 -4.94 16.34 -6.67
CA ARG A 305 -5.96 17.01 -5.84
C ARG A 305 -6.78 18.03 -6.64
N ILE A 306 -6.24 18.45 -7.80
CA ILE A 306 -6.85 19.42 -8.72
C ILE A 306 -7.27 18.69 -10.00
N ASP A 307 -6.40 17.86 -10.57
CA ASP A 307 -6.66 17.03 -11.76
C ASP A 307 -6.77 15.56 -11.39
N PRO A 308 -7.98 14.99 -11.27
CA PRO A 308 -8.19 13.57 -10.94
C PRO A 308 -7.61 12.60 -11.98
N HIS A 309 -7.30 13.06 -13.19
CA HIS A 309 -6.69 12.26 -14.25
C HIS A 309 -5.16 12.30 -14.23
N SER A 310 -4.57 13.05 -13.32
CA SER A 310 -3.12 13.11 -13.17
C SER A 310 -2.53 11.70 -12.96
N THR A 311 -1.48 11.41 -13.73
CA THR A 311 -0.68 10.18 -13.58
C THR A 311 0.64 10.43 -12.86
N ASP A 312 0.93 11.68 -12.47
CA ASP A 312 2.18 12.05 -11.81
C ASP A 312 2.32 11.32 -10.47
N MET A 313 3.45 10.66 -10.29
CA MET A 313 3.78 9.90 -9.07
C MET A 313 5.27 9.99 -8.79
N LEU A 314 5.63 10.15 -7.54
CA LEU A 314 7.01 10.17 -7.11
C LEU A 314 7.24 9.28 -5.89
N GLY A 315 8.22 8.39 -6.00
CA GLY A 315 8.83 7.68 -4.89
C GLY A 315 10.22 8.25 -4.57
N ILE A 316 10.50 8.43 -3.31
CA ILE A 316 11.84 8.74 -2.81
C ILE A 316 12.28 7.57 -1.95
N VAL A 317 13.42 6.97 -2.25
CA VAL A 317 13.92 5.79 -1.54
C VAL A 317 15.34 6.04 -1.09
N ALA A 318 15.56 6.12 0.20
CA ALA A 318 16.87 6.28 0.82
C ALA A 318 17.29 5.01 1.56
N TYR A 319 18.54 4.60 1.45
CA TYR A 319 19.07 3.58 2.36
C TYR A 319 19.09 4.08 3.80
N ASN A 320 19.59 5.29 4.00
CA ASN A 320 19.60 6.01 5.28
C ASN A 320 18.38 6.95 5.38
N ASP A 321 18.61 8.22 5.67
CA ASP A 321 17.57 9.21 5.90
C ASP A 321 17.07 9.87 4.62
N VAL A 322 15.80 10.24 4.59
CA VAL A 322 15.32 11.34 3.75
C VAL A 322 15.40 12.61 4.57
N VAL A 323 16.13 13.60 4.07
CA VAL A 323 16.44 14.84 4.80
C VAL A 323 15.74 16.02 4.14
N ILE A 324 15.01 16.79 4.90
CA ILE A 324 14.46 18.09 4.48
C ILE A 324 15.48 19.16 4.84
N ALA A 325 16.12 19.71 3.83
CA ALA A 325 17.19 20.68 4.01
C ALA A 325 16.73 21.98 4.68
N ASP A 326 17.62 22.63 5.40
CA ASP A 326 17.37 23.97 5.93
C ASP A 326 17.70 25.02 4.87
N ASN A 327 16.73 25.39 4.08
CA ASN A 327 16.83 26.47 3.07
C ASN A 327 16.18 27.79 3.53
N GLY A 328 15.81 27.90 4.81
CA GLY A 328 15.16 29.06 5.39
C GLY A 328 13.68 29.24 5.03
N ALA A 329 13.09 28.30 4.29
CA ALA A 329 11.68 28.40 3.91
C ALA A 329 10.77 28.25 5.13
N PRO A 330 9.66 29.03 5.21
CA PRO A 330 8.70 28.92 6.31
C PRO A 330 7.85 27.67 6.24
N SER A 331 7.77 27.01 5.09
CA SER A 331 7.06 25.73 4.88
C SER A 331 7.71 24.97 3.73
N PHE A 332 7.51 23.67 3.73
CA PHE A 332 8.04 22.75 2.71
C PHE A 332 6.92 21.90 2.15
N ASP A 333 6.82 21.82 0.82
CA ASP A 333 5.85 20.98 0.12
C ASP A 333 6.57 19.83 -0.59
N VAL A 334 6.20 18.59 -0.23
CA VAL A 334 6.76 17.37 -0.83
C VAL A 334 5.61 16.48 -1.29
N THR A 335 5.44 16.33 -2.60
CA THR A 335 4.48 15.39 -3.19
C THR A 335 5.21 14.11 -3.59
N ALA A 336 5.34 13.19 -2.63
CA ALA A 336 6.02 11.92 -2.83
C ALA A 336 5.64 10.90 -1.72
N SER A 337 5.75 9.62 -2.04
CA SER A 337 5.93 8.60 -1.01
C SER A 337 7.42 8.46 -0.70
N MET A 338 7.81 8.68 0.54
CA MET A 338 9.20 8.70 0.99
C MET A 338 9.51 7.45 1.81
N PHE A 339 10.53 6.71 1.41
CA PHE A 339 10.97 5.48 2.06
C PHE A 339 12.40 5.59 2.58
N SER A 340 12.61 5.19 3.82
CA SER A 340 13.93 5.07 4.44
C SER A 340 14.10 3.68 5.04
N TYR A 341 15.13 2.93 4.60
CA TYR A 341 15.35 1.54 5.06
C TYR A 341 15.90 1.44 6.49
N THR A 342 16.78 2.34 6.90
CA THR A 342 17.49 2.24 8.18
C THR A 342 17.37 3.49 9.06
N GLY A 343 16.86 4.57 8.50
CA GLY A 343 16.71 5.86 9.16
C GLY A 343 15.25 6.34 9.19
N GLY A 344 15.07 7.63 8.94
CA GLY A 344 13.76 8.26 8.93
C GLY A 344 13.71 9.51 8.07
N ILE A 345 12.62 10.27 8.25
CA ILE A 345 12.54 11.62 7.69
C ILE A 345 13.07 12.57 8.76
N ARG A 346 14.11 13.33 8.38
CA ARG A 346 14.78 14.31 9.24
C ARG A 346 14.56 15.70 8.70
N VAL A 347 14.33 16.65 9.56
CA VAL A 347 14.33 18.08 9.25
C VAL A 347 15.62 18.67 9.81
N GLU A 348 16.47 19.21 8.92
CA GLU A 348 17.68 19.89 9.37
C GLU A 348 17.35 21.07 10.27
N ASN A 349 18.15 21.25 11.34
CA ASN A 349 18.02 22.36 12.28
C ASN A 349 16.59 22.51 12.86
N TYR A 350 15.83 21.40 13.02
CA TYR A 350 14.43 21.43 13.43
C TYR A 350 14.17 22.19 14.74
N ASN A 351 15.17 22.26 15.63
CA ASN A 351 15.08 22.95 16.93
C ASN A 351 15.54 24.42 16.90
N SER A 352 16.00 24.94 15.76
CA SER A 352 16.47 26.31 15.60
C SER A 352 15.87 27.07 14.42
N ARG A 353 15.39 26.37 13.38
CA ARG A 353 14.76 26.97 12.20
C ARG A 353 13.40 27.63 12.51
N PRO A 354 12.94 28.62 11.72
CA PRO A 354 11.61 29.18 11.87
C PRO A 354 10.49 28.13 11.87
N PRO A 355 9.41 28.36 12.64
CA PRO A 355 8.30 27.45 12.70
C PRO A 355 7.50 27.44 11.39
N GLY A 356 6.97 26.26 11.01
CA GLY A 356 6.13 26.12 9.83
C GLY A 356 5.56 24.73 9.67
N ASN A 357 5.18 24.38 8.44
CA ASN A 357 4.63 23.07 8.11
C ASN A 357 5.52 22.33 7.11
N LEU A 358 5.68 21.02 7.33
CA LEU A 358 6.13 20.08 6.31
C LEU A 358 4.89 19.40 5.75
N ASN A 359 4.43 19.90 4.61
CA ASN A 359 3.27 19.38 3.91
C ASN A 359 3.71 18.22 3.00
N THR A 360 3.27 17.03 3.31
CA THR A 360 3.50 15.86 2.47
C THR A 360 2.20 15.42 1.82
N TYR A 361 2.21 15.23 0.50
CA TYR A 361 1.17 14.51 -0.21
C TYR A 361 1.72 13.20 -0.74
N GLY A 362 1.39 12.10 -0.07
CA GLY A 362 1.98 10.77 -0.28
C GLY A 362 2.13 10.01 1.04
N GLY A 363 3.35 9.70 1.45
CA GLY A 363 3.55 8.96 2.70
C GLY A 363 4.97 8.98 3.24
N TRP A 364 5.10 8.65 4.52
CA TRP A 364 6.36 8.47 5.24
C TRP A 364 6.51 7.01 5.64
N ILE A 365 7.41 6.30 5.00
CA ILE A 365 7.71 4.90 5.29
C ILE A 365 9.14 4.86 5.83
N VAL A 366 9.27 4.67 7.12
CA VAL A 366 10.54 4.87 7.83
C VAL A 366 10.82 3.72 8.79
N GLU A 367 12.10 3.46 9.06
CA GLU A 367 12.46 2.59 10.17
C GLU A 367 12.12 3.26 11.49
N GLN A 368 12.39 4.57 11.62
CA GLN A 368 12.17 5.30 12.85
C GLN A 368 11.63 6.72 12.61
N ILE A 369 10.63 7.13 13.38
CA ILE A 369 10.15 8.52 13.41
C ILE A 369 11.17 9.39 14.17
N HIS A 370 11.53 10.52 13.58
CA HIS A 370 12.39 11.53 14.19
C HIS A 370 11.62 12.82 14.46
N PRO A 371 12.08 13.65 15.42
CA PRO A 371 11.51 14.97 15.65
C PRO A 371 11.63 15.85 14.41
N THR A 372 10.56 16.56 14.08
CA THR A 372 10.54 17.56 13.00
C THR A 372 10.41 18.98 13.54
N SER A 373 10.07 19.12 14.83
CA SER A 373 9.90 20.38 15.56
C SER A 373 10.46 20.26 16.98
N ASN A 374 10.50 21.36 17.71
CA ASN A 374 10.95 21.42 19.10
C ASN A 374 9.83 21.11 20.13
N GLY A 375 8.67 20.64 19.70
CA GLY A 375 7.54 20.29 20.57
C GLY A 375 6.66 21.46 20.99
N VAL A 376 7.03 22.70 20.68
CA VAL A 376 6.19 23.87 20.99
C VAL A 376 5.13 24.01 19.88
N PRO A 377 3.83 24.13 20.21
CA PRO A 377 2.77 24.30 19.24
C PRO A 377 3.00 25.48 18.28
N LEU A 378 2.65 25.30 17.01
CA LEU A 378 2.76 26.33 16.00
C LEU A 378 1.97 27.60 16.40
N GLY A 379 2.59 28.76 16.25
CA GLY A 379 1.99 30.05 16.61
C GLY A 379 2.26 30.50 18.06
N LEU A 380 2.81 29.65 18.92
CA LEU A 380 3.24 30.03 20.26
C LEU A 380 4.69 30.58 20.25
N PRO A 381 5.02 31.52 21.16
CA PRO A 381 6.40 32.00 21.31
C PRO A 381 7.37 30.84 21.57
N GLY A 382 8.50 30.83 20.85
CA GLY A 382 9.51 29.80 20.95
C GLY A 382 9.27 28.55 20.09
N SER A 383 8.18 28.48 19.31
CA SER A 383 7.96 27.43 18.33
C SER A 383 9.09 27.40 17.29
N LYS A 384 9.59 26.20 16.99
CA LYS A 384 10.66 25.95 16.03
C LYS A 384 10.40 24.66 15.24
N GLY A 385 10.95 24.59 14.03
CA GLY A 385 10.83 23.42 13.17
C GLY A 385 9.49 23.32 12.45
N TYR A 386 9.21 22.17 11.90
CA TYR A 386 8.00 21.92 11.12
C TYR A 386 7.03 21.00 11.81
N LYS A 387 5.74 21.34 11.78
CA LYS A 387 4.67 20.39 12.06
C LYS A 387 4.46 19.49 10.85
N ALA A 388 4.30 18.21 11.10
CA ALA A 388 4.07 17.22 10.07
C ALA A 388 2.60 17.21 9.66
N VAL A 389 2.32 17.59 8.40
CA VAL A 389 1.00 17.53 7.79
C VAL A 389 1.07 16.54 6.64
N ILE A 390 0.65 15.30 6.90
CA ILE A 390 0.79 14.20 5.94
C ILE A 390 -0.59 13.87 5.39
N ARG A 391 -0.77 14.11 4.10
CA ARG A 391 -1.97 13.77 3.35
C ARG A 391 -1.67 12.61 2.40
N TYR A 392 -2.41 11.53 2.58
CA TYR A 392 -2.25 10.34 1.76
C TYR A 392 -2.72 10.57 0.33
N ASP A 393 -1.98 10.00 -0.63
CA ASP A 393 -2.41 9.92 -2.03
C ASP A 393 -3.20 8.63 -2.23
N GLU A 394 -4.53 8.74 -2.34
CA GLU A 394 -5.44 7.59 -2.46
C GLU A 394 -5.14 6.70 -3.68
N ARG A 395 -4.46 7.20 -4.70
CA ARG A 395 -4.04 6.43 -5.87
C ARG A 395 -3.05 5.32 -5.51
N PHE A 396 -2.31 5.49 -4.40
CA PHE A 396 -1.37 4.48 -3.90
C PHE A 396 -2.03 3.21 -3.37
N ARG A 397 -3.35 3.19 -3.23
CA ARG A 397 -4.11 1.95 -2.98
C ARG A 397 -4.03 0.97 -4.15
N TYR A 398 -4.00 1.49 -5.39
CA TYR A 398 -4.12 0.70 -6.62
C TYR A 398 -2.85 0.72 -7.47
N SER A 399 -2.00 1.70 -7.26
CA SER A 399 -0.77 1.91 -8.00
C SER A 399 0.34 2.40 -7.06
N SER A 400 1.59 2.29 -7.48
CA SER A 400 2.74 2.82 -6.71
C SER A 400 3.70 3.52 -7.67
N PRO A 401 4.60 4.35 -7.16
CA PRO A 401 5.75 4.78 -7.92
C PRO A 401 6.52 3.58 -8.47
N PRO A 402 7.16 3.68 -9.64
CA PRO A 402 7.88 2.57 -10.26
C PRO A 402 8.88 1.92 -9.30
N PHE A 403 8.86 0.60 -9.16
CA PHE A 403 9.78 -0.18 -8.33
C PHE A 403 9.89 0.24 -6.86
N PHE A 404 8.88 0.94 -6.33
CA PHE A 404 8.83 1.35 -4.94
C PHE A 404 8.82 0.11 -4.01
N PRO A 405 9.44 0.18 -2.82
CA PRO A 405 9.55 -0.96 -1.92
C PRO A 405 8.20 -1.56 -1.52
N GLY A 406 8.12 -2.90 -1.55
CA GLY A 406 6.95 -3.68 -1.15
C GLY A 406 7.14 -4.36 0.20
N THR A 407 6.04 -4.81 0.80
CA THR A 407 6.03 -5.51 2.09
C THR A 407 6.46 -6.98 1.98
N ASN A 408 6.68 -7.51 0.77
CA ASN A 408 6.81 -8.93 0.41
C ASN A 408 5.56 -9.78 0.63
N ALA A 409 4.52 -9.26 1.26
CA ALA A 409 3.24 -9.96 1.37
C ALA A 409 2.42 -9.78 0.08
N TYR A 410 1.54 -10.74 -0.19
CA TYR A 410 0.53 -10.60 -1.23
C TYR A 410 -0.79 -10.17 -0.60
N GLU A 411 -1.54 -9.31 -1.31
CA GLU A 411 -2.87 -8.87 -0.92
C GLU A 411 -3.85 -9.05 -2.07
N ILE A 412 -5.12 -9.17 -1.75
CA ILE A 412 -6.19 -9.30 -2.75
C ILE A 412 -6.44 -7.92 -3.35
N LEU A 413 -6.23 -7.79 -4.66
CA LEU A 413 -6.47 -6.57 -5.44
C LEU A 413 -7.86 -6.53 -6.04
N ALA A 414 -8.39 -7.69 -6.44
CA ALA A 414 -9.72 -7.85 -7.01
C ALA A 414 -10.27 -9.22 -6.67
N TRP A 415 -11.60 -9.29 -6.54
CA TRP A 415 -12.35 -10.49 -6.21
C TRP A 415 -13.47 -10.66 -7.22
N TYR A 416 -13.67 -11.89 -7.70
CA TYR A 416 -14.68 -12.25 -8.69
C TYR A 416 -15.41 -13.52 -8.23
N GLU A 417 -16.74 -13.43 -8.17
CA GLU A 417 -17.66 -14.50 -7.81
C GLU A 417 -18.59 -14.86 -8.97
#